data_41f2ee012c48128907cbec445641d619
#
_entry.id   41f2ee012c48128907cbec445641d619
#
_cell.length_a   1.000
_cell.length_b   1.000
_cell.length_c   1.000
_cell.angle_alpha   90.00
_cell.angle_beta   90.00
_cell.angle_gamma   90.00
#
_symmetry.space_group_name_H-M   'P 1'
#
loop_
_entity.id
_entity.type
_entity.pdbx_description
1 polymer ?
#
loop_
_entity_poly.entity_id
_entity_poly.type
_entity_poly.pdbx_seq_one_letter_code
_entity_poly.pdbx_strand_id
1 'polypeptide(L)'
;MDTREFLSQTSPFKVLPAGELDALASHLQMKTYQKSESIYIEGDPADSVWVVSSGRVQIFKYSSEGRPLAIESIGPGELFGTLCRLGGDGQQYPCTAIASVDTEVIRIADREFRTMYNRYPAIVMGVCSLCSQRLQAVQNLSCSSQEPVEKRLAMLLIKLHAKHGNTLPFTKRELAEQAGSTVETTIRVMSRFQKKGWLTSERGKLQLKSLASLQKLIDDVD
;
A
#
# COMPACT_ATOMS: atom_id res chain seq x y z
N MET A 1 -0.12 -8.11 -20.33
CA MET A 1 -0.52 -6.70 -20.63
C MET A 1 0.74 -5.97 -21.01
N ASP A 2 0.74 -5.21 -22.09
CA ASP A 2 1.90 -4.41 -22.49
C ASP A 2 2.19 -3.35 -21.42
N THR A 3 3.47 -3.19 -21.07
CA THR A 3 3.93 -2.22 -20.03
C THR A 3 3.47 -0.79 -20.34
N ARG A 4 3.47 -0.42 -21.61
CA ARG A 4 2.98 0.88 -22.07
C ARG A 4 1.48 1.05 -21.79
N GLU A 5 0.67 0.06 -22.18
CA GLU A 5 -0.78 0.07 -21.94
C GLU A 5 -1.09 0.16 -20.45
N PHE A 6 -0.39 -0.60 -19.64
CA PHE A 6 -0.52 -0.55 -18.18
C PHE A 6 -0.22 0.85 -17.62
N LEU A 7 0.88 1.47 -18.03
CA LEU A 7 1.23 2.82 -17.55
C LEU A 7 0.25 3.89 -18.03
N SER A 8 -0.33 3.75 -19.22
CA SER A 8 -1.32 4.71 -19.73
C SER A 8 -2.59 4.79 -18.87
N GLN A 9 -2.85 3.77 -18.06
CA GLN A 9 -3.97 3.69 -17.12
C GLN A 9 -3.54 3.99 -15.67
N THR A 10 -2.23 4.06 -15.41
CA THR A 10 -1.66 4.21 -14.06
C THR A 10 -1.40 5.67 -13.73
N SER A 11 -1.91 6.14 -12.58
CA SER A 11 -1.56 7.47 -12.06
C SER A 11 -0.14 7.42 -11.45
N PRO A 12 0.72 8.43 -11.67
CA PRO A 12 0.47 9.69 -12.39
C PRO A 12 0.75 9.63 -13.91
N PHE A 13 1.18 8.51 -14.48
CA PHE A 13 1.70 8.42 -15.85
C PHE A 13 0.63 8.59 -16.94
N LYS A 14 -0.65 8.32 -16.64
CA LYS A 14 -1.77 8.45 -17.58
C LYS A 14 -1.93 9.84 -18.23
N VAL A 15 -1.25 10.85 -17.69
CA VAL A 15 -1.27 12.23 -18.23
C VAL A 15 -0.19 12.48 -19.29
N LEU A 16 0.72 11.50 -19.49
CA LEU A 16 1.80 11.65 -20.46
C LEU A 16 1.28 11.49 -21.90
N PRO A 17 1.83 12.25 -22.86
CA PRO A 17 1.59 12.01 -24.28
C PRO A 17 2.06 10.61 -24.70
N ALA A 18 1.44 10.04 -25.73
CA ALA A 18 1.72 8.70 -26.20
C ALA A 18 3.21 8.44 -26.51
N GLY A 19 3.87 9.39 -27.22
CA GLY A 19 5.30 9.27 -27.53
C GLY A 19 6.22 9.29 -26.29
N GLU A 20 5.83 9.97 -25.23
CA GLU A 20 6.60 9.97 -23.96
C GLU A 20 6.38 8.67 -23.17
N LEU A 21 5.18 8.10 -23.24
CA LEU A 21 4.92 6.77 -22.68
C LEU A 21 5.72 5.68 -23.42
N ASP A 22 5.84 5.79 -24.75
CA ASP A 22 6.65 4.89 -25.57
C ASP A 22 8.14 5.00 -25.20
N ALA A 23 8.66 6.23 -25.09
CA ALA A 23 10.03 6.49 -24.68
C ALA A 23 10.31 5.96 -23.26
N LEU A 24 9.39 6.19 -22.31
CA LEU A 24 9.50 5.66 -20.96
C LEU A 24 9.49 4.12 -20.97
N ALA A 25 8.51 3.51 -21.65
CA ALA A 25 8.34 2.05 -21.68
C ALA A 25 9.59 1.32 -22.19
N SER A 26 10.34 1.91 -23.11
CA SER A 26 11.58 1.34 -23.65
C SER A 26 12.74 1.21 -22.63
N HIS A 27 12.67 1.96 -21.52
CA HIS A 27 13.70 1.97 -20.47
C HIS A 27 13.26 1.25 -19.17
N LEU A 28 12.06 0.72 -19.14
CA LEU A 28 11.52 0.07 -17.95
C LEU A 28 12.02 -1.38 -17.81
N GLN A 29 12.14 -1.79 -16.55
CA GLN A 29 12.47 -3.15 -16.20
C GLN A 29 11.33 -3.79 -15.40
N MET A 30 10.77 -4.86 -15.93
CA MET A 30 9.87 -5.72 -15.17
C MET A 30 10.70 -6.59 -14.23
N LYS A 31 10.32 -6.67 -12.96
CA LYS A 31 10.95 -7.53 -11.96
C LYS A 31 9.90 -8.32 -11.22
N THR A 32 10.21 -9.59 -10.97
CA THR A 32 9.35 -10.52 -10.22
C THR A 32 9.98 -10.80 -8.87
N TYR A 33 9.17 -10.81 -7.84
CA TYR A 33 9.55 -11.13 -6.46
C TYR A 33 8.62 -12.20 -5.92
N GLN A 34 9.21 -13.18 -5.25
CA GLN A 34 8.45 -14.21 -4.54
C GLN A 34 7.90 -13.64 -3.23
N LYS A 35 6.87 -14.30 -2.70
CA LYS A 35 6.33 -13.94 -1.37
C LYS A 35 7.42 -13.85 -0.32
N SER A 36 7.40 -12.77 0.47
CA SER A 36 8.35 -12.43 1.54
C SER A 36 9.73 -11.95 1.06
N GLU A 37 9.94 -11.80 -0.24
CA GLU A 37 11.16 -11.24 -0.80
C GLU A 37 11.16 -9.72 -0.70
N SER A 38 12.32 -9.13 -0.35
CA SER A 38 12.47 -7.68 -0.25
C SER A 38 12.75 -7.06 -1.62
N ILE A 39 12.02 -6.01 -1.95
CA ILE A 39 12.23 -5.21 -3.16
C ILE A 39 13.35 -4.19 -2.92
N TYR A 40 13.32 -3.56 -1.75
CA TYR A 40 14.39 -2.74 -1.19
C TYR A 40 14.30 -2.74 0.35
N ILE A 41 15.39 -2.42 1.00
CA ILE A 41 15.49 -2.36 2.47
C ILE A 41 15.68 -0.90 2.89
N GLU A 42 15.21 -0.54 4.07
CA GLU A 42 15.45 0.77 4.70
C GLU A 42 16.95 1.06 4.76
N GLY A 43 17.35 2.25 4.29
CA GLY A 43 18.75 2.65 4.18
C GLY A 43 19.42 2.34 2.84
N ASP A 44 18.84 1.50 1.99
CA ASP A 44 19.35 1.28 0.64
C ASP A 44 19.32 2.57 -0.17
N PRO A 45 20.28 2.76 -1.13
CA PRO A 45 20.23 3.87 -2.06
C PRO A 45 18.91 3.89 -2.83
N ALA A 46 18.20 5.00 -2.73
CA ALA A 46 16.92 5.14 -3.41
C ALA A 46 17.15 5.56 -4.87
N ASP A 47 17.49 4.62 -5.72
CA ASP A 47 17.85 4.80 -7.15
C ASP A 47 16.68 4.57 -8.11
N SER A 48 15.52 4.21 -7.61
CA SER A 48 14.37 3.83 -8.42
C SER A 48 13.03 4.17 -7.76
N VAL A 49 12.05 4.38 -8.60
CA VAL A 49 10.62 4.42 -8.27
C VAL A 49 9.97 3.16 -8.84
N TRP A 50 8.95 2.66 -8.19
CA TRP A 50 8.36 1.37 -8.48
C TRP A 50 6.85 1.46 -8.69
N VAL A 51 6.31 0.63 -9.58
CA VAL A 51 4.86 0.46 -9.78
C VAL A 51 4.53 -1.02 -9.66
N VAL A 52 3.52 -1.37 -8.89
CA VAL A 52 3.05 -2.77 -8.83
C VAL A 52 2.27 -3.08 -10.10
N SER A 53 2.69 -4.08 -10.86
CA SER A 53 1.99 -4.61 -12.03
C SER A 53 0.97 -5.66 -11.62
N SER A 54 1.38 -6.62 -10.79
CA SER A 54 0.52 -7.65 -10.23
C SER A 54 0.98 -8.03 -8.82
N GLY A 55 0.10 -8.62 -8.03
CA GLY A 55 0.42 -9.00 -6.65
C GLY A 55 0.24 -7.88 -5.64
N ARG A 56 1.10 -7.81 -4.62
CA ARG A 56 1.00 -6.82 -3.53
C ARG A 56 2.31 -6.60 -2.82
N VAL A 57 2.64 -5.36 -2.54
CA VAL A 57 3.80 -4.94 -1.75
C VAL A 57 3.34 -4.37 -0.41
N GLN A 58 4.01 -4.76 0.66
CA GLN A 58 3.82 -4.21 1.99
C GLN A 58 5.01 -3.34 2.37
N ILE A 59 4.75 -2.12 2.83
CA ILE A 59 5.77 -1.18 3.29
C ILE A 59 5.85 -1.25 4.81
N PHE A 60 7.08 -1.46 5.31
CA PHE A 60 7.36 -1.58 6.73
C PHE A 60 8.37 -0.54 7.21
N LYS A 61 8.17 -0.09 8.44
CA LYS A 61 9.18 0.56 9.28
C LYS A 61 9.47 -0.36 10.46
N TYR A 62 10.70 -0.43 10.89
CA TYR A 62 11.06 -1.21 12.06
C TYR A 62 11.28 -0.28 13.26
N SER A 63 10.77 -0.65 14.44
CA SER A 63 11.09 0.04 15.68
C SER A 63 12.54 -0.20 16.07
N SER A 64 13.07 0.55 17.05
CA SER A 64 14.41 0.31 17.64
C SER A 64 14.58 -1.10 18.22
N GLU A 65 13.47 -1.77 18.56
CA GLU A 65 13.45 -3.16 19.06
C GLU A 65 13.29 -4.19 17.92
N GLY A 66 13.36 -3.76 16.64
CA GLY A 66 13.21 -4.63 15.48
C GLY A 66 11.77 -5.09 15.20
N ARG A 67 10.76 -4.50 15.84
CA ARG A 67 9.36 -4.86 15.60
C ARG A 67 8.86 -4.19 14.30
N PRO A 68 8.30 -4.97 13.36
CA PRO A 68 7.77 -4.41 12.13
C PRO A 68 6.47 -3.63 12.39
N LEU A 69 6.40 -2.42 11.86
CA LEU A 69 5.20 -1.61 11.76
C LEU A 69 4.81 -1.51 10.28
N ALA A 70 3.70 -2.08 9.91
CA ALA A 70 3.16 -1.94 8.56
C ALA A 70 2.64 -0.51 8.36
N ILE A 71 3.20 0.20 7.39
CA ILE A 71 2.82 1.57 7.07
C ILE A 71 1.75 1.58 6.00
N GLU A 72 1.96 0.81 4.93
CA GLU A 72 1.11 0.87 3.75
C GLU A 72 1.11 -0.46 3.00
N SER A 73 -0.02 -0.77 2.36
CA SER A 73 -0.17 -1.89 1.42
C SER A 73 -0.41 -1.35 0.02
N ILE A 74 0.47 -1.69 -0.92
CA ILE A 74 0.50 -1.21 -2.30
C ILE A 74 -0.02 -2.30 -3.22
N GLY A 75 -1.04 -2.01 -3.99
CA GLY A 75 -1.63 -2.92 -4.97
C GLY A 75 -1.32 -2.56 -6.43
N PRO A 76 -1.86 -3.34 -7.40
CA PRO A 76 -1.65 -3.08 -8.82
C PRO A 76 -2.04 -1.65 -9.23
N GLY A 77 -1.21 -1.02 -10.07
CA GLY A 77 -1.38 0.36 -10.53
C GLY A 77 -0.94 1.41 -9.50
N GLU A 78 -0.40 1.02 -8.36
CA GLU A 78 0.06 1.97 -7.34
C GLU A 78 1.57 2.15 -7.38
N LEU A 79 1.99 3.41 -7.24
CA LEU A 79 3.38 3.86 -7.25
C LEU A 79 3.95 3.85 -5.83
N PHE A 80 5.20 3.41 -5.64
CA PHE A 80 5.90 3.46 -4.36
C PHE A 80 7.39 3.79 -4.53
N GLY A 81 8.10 4.08 -3.42
CA GLY A 81 9.49 4.53 -3.46
C GLY A 81 9.66 5.99 -3.89
N THR A 82 8.60 6.82 -3.84
CA THR A 82 8.62 8.22 -4.32
C THR A 82 9.04 9.24 -3.26
N LEU A 83 8.75 8.99 -1.98
CA LEU A 83 8.95 9.99 -0.92
C LEU A 83 10.41 10.43 -0.78
N CYS A 84 11.35 9.51 -1.00
CA CYS A 84 12.78 9.78 -0.96
C CYS A 84 13.27 10.62 -2.16
N ARG A 85 12.44 10.83 -3.20
CA ARG A 85 12.81 11.59 -4.40
C ARG A 85 12.61 13.10 -4.26
N LEU A 86 11.80 13.53 -3.32
CA LEU A 86 11.48 14.92 -3.10
C LEU A 86 12.57 15.68 -2.31
N GLY A 87 13.53 14.97 -1.73
CA GLY A 87 14.59 15.50 -0.86
C GLY A 87 15.94 15.78 -1.52
N GLY A 88 16.10 15.61 -2.84
CA GLY A 88 17.36 15.83 -3.55
C GLY A 88 18.16 14.58 -3.87
N ASP A 89 19.46 14.71 -4.18
CA ASP A 89 20.36 13.62 -4.55
C ASP A 89 20.85 12.82 -3.33
N GLY A 90 21.24 11.56 -3.53
CA GLY A 90 21.83 10.71 -2.49
C GLY A 90 20.86 10.23 -1.41
N GLN A 91 19.58 10.27 -1.68
CA GLN A 91 18.55 9.81 -0.73
C GLN A 91 18.54 8.28 -0.57
N GLN A 92 18.17 7.84 0.62
CA GLN A 92 17.96 6.43 0.94
C GLN A 92 16.47 6.14 1.09
N TYR A 93 16.08 4.88 0.89
CA TYR A 93 14.71 4.46 1.19
C TYR A 93 14.44 4.59 2.69
N PRO A 94 13.39 5.33 3.11
CA PRO A 94 13.08 5.54 4.53
C PRO A 94 12.37 4.36 5.19
N CYS A 95 12.11 3.29 4.45
CA CYS A 95 11.34 2.12 4.87
C CYS A 95 11.71 0.91 4.00
N THR A 96 11.27 -0.28 4.40
CA THR A 96 11.47 -1.54 3.68
C THR A 96 10.22 -1.90 2.90
N ALA A 97 10.38 -2.35 1.64
CA ALA A 97 9.30 -2.85 0.80
C ALA A 97 9.45 -4.36 0.59
N ILE A 98 8.42 -5.13 0.91
CA ILE A 98 8.39 -6.59 0.84
C ILE A 98 7.19 -7.06 0.01
N ALA A 99 7.40 -8.04 -0.86
CA ALA A 99 6.32 -8.70 -1.58
C ALA A 99 5.49 -9.56 -0.61
N SER A 100 4.22 -9.22 -0.38
CA SER A 100 3.35 -9.97 0.53
C SER A 100 2.75 -11.24 -0.08
N VAL A 101 2.74 -11.28 -1.40
CA VAL A 101 2.43 -12.43 -2.27
C VAL A 101 3.42 -12.41 -3.43
N ASP A 102 3.41 -13.41 -4.32
CA ASP A 102 4.18 -13.34 -5.57
C ASP A 102 3.75 -12.09 -6.34
N THR A 103 4.72 -11.26 -6.69
CA THR A 103 4.48 -9.88 -7.12
C THR A 103 5.36 -9.52 -8.30
N GLU A 104 4.78 -8.88 -9.29
CA GLU A 104 5.50 -8.24 -10.39
C GLU A 104 5.47 -6.73 -10.23
N VAL A 105 6.64 -6.10 -10.41
CA VAL A 105 6.77 -4.65 -10.33
C VAL A 105 7.51 -4.10 -11.55
N ILE A 106 7.17 -2.90 -11.94
CA ILE A 106 7.89 -2.12 -12.94
C ILE A 106 8.87 -1.22 -12.19
N ARG A 107 10.15 -1.36 -12.49
CA ARG A 107 11.22 -0.49 -12.00
C ARG A 107 11.41 0.68 -12.96
N ILE A 108 11.34 1.89 -12.43
CA ILE A 108 11.62 3.14 -13.13
C ILE A 108 12.88 3.73 -12.51
N ALA A 109 13.96 3.81 -13.26
CA ALA A 109 15.20 4.41 -12.77
C ALA A 109 14.98 5.88 -12.37
N ASP A 110 15.67 6.34 -11.33
CA ASP A 110 15.55 7.70 -10.81
C ASP A 110 15.74 8.76 -11.89
N ARG A 111 16.72 8.57 -12.74
CA ARG A 111 17.00 9.48 -13.87
C ARG A 111 15.79 9.69 -14.77
N GLU A 112 15.11 8.59 -15.13
CA GLU A 112 13.94 8.60 -16.02
C GLU A 112 12.75 9.26 -15.30
N PHE A 113 12.54 8.93 -14.05
CA PHE A 113 11.46 9.51 -13.24
C PHE A 113 11.68 11.03 -13.06
N ARG A 114 12.89 11.48 -12.73
CA ARG A 114 13.21 12.90 -12.57
C ARG A 114 13.07 13.69 -13.86
N THR A 115 13.42 13.11 -15.01
CA THR A 115 13.23 13.74 -16.32
C THR A 115 11.75 14.05 -16.55
N MET A 116 10.85 13.09 -16.30
CA MET A 116 9.41 13.31 -16.41
C MET A 116 8.89 14.29 -15.37
N TYR A 117 9.33 14.14 -14.11
CA TYR A 117 8.94 15.00 -13.01
C TYR A 117 9.24 16.46 -13.30
N ASN A 118 10.42 16.77 -13.85
CA ASN A 118 10.83 18.13 -14.19
C ASN A 118 10.12 18.68 -15.45
N ARG A 119 9.74 17.80 -16.37
CA ARG A 119 9.15 18.21 -17.66
C ARG A 119 7.64 18.35 -17.63
N TYR A 120 6.96 17.57 -16.79
CA TYR A 120 5.49 17.48 -16.76
C TYR A 120 4.91 17.86 -15.40
N PRO A 121 4.41 19.11 -15.23
CA PRO A 121 3.78 19.54 -13.96
C PRO A 121 2.64 18.64 -13.50
N ALA A 122 1.94 17.99 -14.42
CA ALA A 122 0.86 17.06 -14.09
C ALA A 122 1.38 15.79 -13.37
N ILE A 123 2.60 15.33 -13.67
CA ILE A 123 3.28 14.25 -12.92
C ILE A 123 3.55 14.72 -11.48
N VAL A 124 4.08 15.93 -11.32
CA VAL A 124 4.33 16.54 -10.00
C VAL A 124 3.05 16.56 -9.17
N MET A 125 1.96 17.09 -9.75
CA MET A 125 0.65 17.15 -9.07
C MET A 125 0.14 15.77 -8.67
N GLY A 126 0.29 14.77 -9.54
CA GLY A 126 -0.09 13.39 -9.24
C GLY A 126 0.72 12.79 -8.10
N VAL A 127 2.04 13.03 -8.06
CA VAL A 127 2.91 12.57 -6.95
C VAL A 127 2.57 13.31 -5.66
N CYS A 128 2.36 14.62 -5.69
CA CYS A 128 1.94 15.40 -4.52
C CYS A 128 0.60 14.91 -3.95
N SER A 129 -0.38 14.62 -4.82
CA SER A 129 -1.66 14.06 -4.41
C SER A 129 -1.49 12.70 -3.71
N LEU A 130 -0.63 11.82 -4.26
CA LEU A 130 -0.29 10.54 -3.65
C LEU A 130 0.35 10.72 -2.26
N CYS A 131 1.33 11.64 -2.14
CA CYS A 131 1.98 11.94 -0.85
C CYS A 131 0.99 12.49 0.18
N SER A 132 0.09 13.39 -0.23
CA SER A 132 -0.96 13.93 0.64
C SER A 132 -1.91 12.84 1.15
N GLN A 133 -2.35 11.94 0.28
CA GLN A 133 -3.20 10.81 0.67
C GLN A 133 -2.49 9.89 1.67
N ARG A 134 -1.20 9.62 1.47
CA ARG A 134 -0.39 8.81 2.38
C ARG A 134 -0.20 9.48 3.72
N LEU A 135 0.08 10.77 3.74
CA LEU A 135 0.20 11.54 4.98
C LEU A 135 -1.10 11.52 5.78
N GLN A 136 -2.24 11.73 5.11
CA GLN A 136 -3.56 11.61 5.76
C GLN A 136 -3.80 10.21 6.33
N ALA A 137 -3.40 9.16 5.61
CA ALA A 137 -3.53 7.79 6.11
C ALA A 137 -2.71 7.56 7.38
N VAL A 138 -1.46 8.07 7.44
CA VAL A 138 -0.59 7.99 8.63
C VAL A 138 -1.19 8.80 9.78
N GLN A 139 -1.70 10.01 9.53
CA GLN A 139 -2.35 10.83 10.55
C GLN A 139 -3.58 10.12 11.13
N ASN A 140 -4.42 9.52 10.27
CA ASN A 140 -5.59 8.76 10.72
C ASN A 140 -5.20 7.54 11.56
N LEU A 141 -4.10 6.84 11.20
CA LEU A 141 -3.56 5.74 12.03
C LEU A 141 -3.11 6.24 13.40
N SER A 142 -2.44 7.40 13.47
CA SER A 142 -1.99 7.99 14.73
C SER A 142 -3.18 8.39 15.62
N CYS A 143 -4.20 9.00 15.05
CA CYS A 143 -5.43 9.33 15.79
C CYS A 143 -6.16 8.05 16.24
N SER A 144 -6.28 7.05 15.37
CA SER A 144 -6.96 5.79 15.72
C SER A 144 -6.17 4.91 16.68
N SER A 145 -4.87 5.16 16.91
CA SER A 145 -4.05 4.37 17.85
C SER A 145 -4.56 4.43 19.29
N GLN A 146 -5.33 5.46 19.64
CA GLN A 146 -5.98 5.60 20.96
C GLN A 146 -7.31 4.82 21.06
N GLU A 147 -7.85 4.37 19.93
CA GLU A 147 -9.09 3.60 19.91
C GLU A 147 -8.89 2.13 20.29
N PRO A 148 -9.90 1.48 20.89
CA PRO A 148 -9.87 0.05 21.14
C PRO A 148 -9.57 -0.75 19.87
N VAL A 149 -8.80 -1.85 19.99
CA VAL A 149 -8.41 -2.70 18.83
C VAL A 149 -9.63 -3.14 18.02
N GLU A 150 -10.78 -3.33 18.67
CA GLU A 150 -12.02 -3.71 18.02
C GLU A 150 -12.52 -2.63 17.05
N LYS A 151 -12.52 -1.35 17.48
CA LYS A 151 -12.86 -0.20 16.62
C LYS A 151 -11.86 -0.03 15.50
N ARG A 152 -10.55 -0.11 15.80
CA ARG A 152 -9.48 -0.02 14.77
C ARG A 152 -9.61 -1.08 13.67
N LEU A 153 -9.91 -2.31 14.03
CA LEU A 153 -10.16 -3.39 13.07
C LEU A 153 -11.42 -3.15 12.24
N ALA A 154 -12.51 -2.65 12.85
CA ALA A 154 -13.72 -2.30 12.11
C ALA A 154 -13.46 -1.19 11.09
N MET A 155 -12.76 -0.11 11.48
CA MET A 155 -12.35 0.99 10.58
C MET A 155 -11.48 0.48 9.42
N LEU A 156 -10.50 -0.38 9.71
CA LEU A 156 -9.64 -1.00 8.70
C LEU A 156 -10.46 -1.83 7.70
N LEU A 157 -11.38 -2.66 8.18
CA LEU A 157 -12.22 -3.51 7.33
C LEU A 157 -13.12 -2.69 6.40
N ILE A 158 -13.70 -1.58 6.89
CA ILE A 158 -14.50 -0.65 6.07
C ILE A 158 -13.63 0.02 5.00
N LYS A 159 -12.42 0.49 5.38
CA LYS A 159 -11.45 1.07 4.43
C LYS A 159 -11.06 0.07 3.33
N LEU A 160 -10.77 -1.16 3.71
CA LEU A 160 -10.41 -2.21 2.77
C LEU A 160 -11.59 -2.60 1.86
N HIS A 161 -12.82 -2.59 2.40
CA HIS A 161 -14.03 -2.83 1.61
C HIS A 161 -14.21 -1.77 0.51
N ALA A 162 -13.99 -0.50 0.80
CA ALA A 162 -14.09 0.57 -0.21
C ALA A 162 -13.13 0.34 -1.40
N LYS A 163 -11.98 -0.33 -1.17
CA LYS A 163 -10.96 -0.62 -2.19
C LYS A 163 -11.17 -1.96 -2.89
N HIS A 164 -11.63 -3.00 -2.18
CA HIS A 164 -11.64 -4.39 -2.65
C HIS A 164 -13.03 -5.02 -2.73
N GLY A 165 -14.08 -4.29 -2.33
CA GLY A 165 -15.43 -4.85 -2.21
C GLY A 165 -15.57 -5.81 -1.02
N ASN A 166 -16.58 -6.69 -1.09
CA ASN A 166 -16.91 -7.58 0.03
C ASN A 166 -15.87 -8.67 0.30
N THR A 167 -15.04 -9.01 -0.67
CA THR A 167 -14.03 -10.08 -0.55
C THR A 167 -12.66 -9.47 -0.34
N LEU A 168 -12.11 -9.59 0.87
CA LEU A 168 -10.84 -9.03 1.27
C LEU A 168 -9.74 -10.10 1.22
N PRO A 169 -8.75 -9.97 0.32
CA PRO A 169 -7.66 -10.95 0.18
C PRO A 169 -6.53 -10.66 1.18
N PHE A 170 -6.85 -10.65 2.47
CA PHE A 170 -5.90 -10.37 3.54
C PHE A 170 -5.90 -11.50 4.58
N THR A 171 -4.70 -11.84 5.06
CA THR A 171 -4.51 -12.73 6.20
C THR A 171 -4.76 -12.00 7.52
N LYS A 172 -5.05 -12.73 8.58
CA LYS A 172 -5.19 -12.15 9.94
C LYS A 172 -3.91 -11.46 10.41
N ARG A 173 -2.74 -11.92 9.96
CA ARG A 173 -1.44 -11.31 10.25
C ARG A 173 -1.33 -9.93 9.60
N GLU A 174 -1.63 -9.82 8.31
CA GLU A 174 -1.63 -8.54 7.59
C GLU A 174 -2.63 -7.54 8.21
N LEU A 175 -3.80 -8.02 8.64
CA LEU A 175 -4.77 -7.17 9.33
C LEU A 175 -4.28 -6.71 10.70
N ALA A 176 -3.57 -7.57 11.45
CA ALA A 176 -2.97 -7.22 12.73
C ALA A 176 -1.92 -6.12 12.55
N GLU A 177 -1.03 -6.29 11.59
CA GLU A 177 0.02 -5.33 11.24
C GLU A 177 -0.57 -3.97 10.84
N GLN A 178 -1.60 -3.97 9.98
CA GLN A 178 -2.26 -2.73 9.52
C GLN A 178 -3.11 -2.06 10.62
N ALA A 179 -3.67 -2.82 11.54
CA ALA A 179 -4.43 -2.29 12.66
C ALA A 179 -3.54 -1.88 13.86
N GLY A 180 -2.22 -2.07 13.77
CA GLY A 180 -1.30 -1.83 14.89
C GLY A 180 -1.62 -2.72 16.11
N SER A 181 -1.92 -4.00 15.89
CA SER A 181 -2.33 -4.96 16.93
C SER A 181 -1.50 -6.24 16.87
N THR A 182 -1.55 -7.06 17.91
CA THR A 182 -0.97 -8.41 17.87
C THR A 182 -1.85 -9.34 17.04
N VAL A 183 -1.24 -10.35 16.42
CA VAL A 183 -1.97 -11.38 15.66
C VAL A 183 -2.99 -12.08 16.54
N GLU A 184 -2.65 -12.39 17.79
CA GLU A 184 -3.52 -13.05 18.76
C GLU A 184 -4.76 -12.21 19.07
N THR A 185 -4.58 -10.93 19.39
CA THR A 185 -5.70 -10.00 19.64
C THR A 185 -6.60 -9.86 18.42
N THR A 186 -5.99 -9.75 17.24
CA THR A 186 -6.73 -9.68 15.97
C THR A 186 -7.55 -10.94 15.74
N ILE A 187 -6.99 -12.14 15.95
CA ILE A 187 -7.72 -13.40 15.83
C ILE A 187 -8.92 -13.41 16.77
N ARG A 188 -8.74 -12.98 18.03
CA ARG A 188 -9.82 -12.93 19.02
C ARG A 188 -10.95 -11.97 18.61
N VAL A 189 -10.62 -10.79 18.14
CA VAL A 189 -11.60 -9.80 17.66
C VAL A 189 -12.33 -10.32 16.42
N MET A 190 -11.60 -10.82 15.44
CA MET A 190 -12.16 -11.37 14.20
C MET A 190 -13.11 -12.55 14.48
N SER A 191 -12.76 -13.41 15.45
CA SER A 191 -13.65 -14.50 15.88
C SER A 191 -14.95 -13.98 16.50
N ARG A 192 -14.91 -12.85 17.25
CA ARG A 192 -16.12 -12.20 17.75
C ARG A 192 -16.99 -11.65 16.62
N PHE A 193 -16.40 -10.98 15.63
CA PHE A 193 -17.13 -10.48 14.46
C PHE A 193 -17.76 -11.63 13.66
N GLN A 194 -17.05 -12.76 13.56
CA GLN A 194 -17.54 -13.97 12.90
C GLN A 194 -18.74 -14.58 13.65
N LYS A 195 -18.67 -14.68 14.99
CA LYS A 195 -19.78 -15.14 15.83
C LYS A 195 -21.01 -14.24 15.75
N LYS A 196 -20.81 -12.90 15.59
CA LYS A 196 -21.88 -11.93 15.38
C LYS A 196 -22.44 -11.96 13.93
N GLY A 197 -21.88 -12.77 13.03
CA GLY A 197 -22.30 -12.87 11.62
C GLY A 197 -21.87 -11.69 10.74
N TRP A 198 -20.97 -10.83 11.21
CA TRP A 198 -20.54 -9.64 10.47
C TRP A 198 -19.60 -9.95 9.32
N LEU A 199 -18.88 -11.07 9.40
CA LEU A 199 -17.97 -11.58 8.37
C LEU A 199 -17.82 -13.10 8.44
N THR A 200 -17.25 -13.67 7.37
CA THR A 200 -16.70 -15.03 7.37
C THR A 200 -15.22 -14.99 7.02
N SER A 201 -14.45 -15.94 7.54
CA SER A 201 -13.01 -16.01 7.33
C SER A 201 -12.60 -17.41 6.89
N GLU A 202 -11.96 -17.50 5.75
CA GLU A 202 -11.27 -18.65 5.22
C GLU A 202 -9.76 -18.39 5.15
N ARG A 203 -8.95 -19.39 4.83
CA ARG A 203 -7.50 -19.22 4.76
C ARG A 203 -7.11 -18.18 3.70
N GLY A 204 -6.59 -17.04 4.15
CA GLY A 204 -6.15 -15.93 3.26
C GLY A 204 -7.27 -15.13 2.62
N LYS A 205 -8.53 -15.33 3.04
CA LYS A 205 -9.71 -14.68 2.46
C LYS A 205 -10.71 -14.32 3.54
N LEU A 206 -11.19 -13.09 3.51
CA LEU A 206 -12.26 -12.59 4.37
C LEU A 206 -13.45 -12.17 3.52
N GLN A 207 -14.66 -12.49 3.95
CA GLN A 207 -15.86 -12.00 3.31
C GLN A 207 -16.68 -11.20 4.30
N LEU A 208 -16.88 -9.92 4.02
CA LEU A 208 -17.73 -9.05 4.81
C LEU A 208 -19.20 -9.34 4.50
N LYS A 209 -20.02 -9.41 5.57
CA LYS A 209 -21.45 -9.70 5.50
C LYS A 209 -22.30 -8.50 5.93
N SER A 210 -21.81 -7.69 6.90
CA SER A 210 -22.54 -6.55 7.43
C SER A 210 -21.61 -5.35 7.66
N LEU A 211 -21.58 -4.43 6.71
CA LEU A 211 -20.90 -3.14 6.86
C LEU A 211 -21.60 -2.25 7.88
N ALA A 212 -22.93 -2.27 7.90
CA ALA A 212 -23.72 -1.45 8.83
C ALA A 212 -23.38 -1.77 10.30
N SER A 213 -23.15 -3.05 10.62
CA SER A 213 -22.75 -3.45 11.97
C SER A 213 -21.35 -3.00 12.36
N LEU A 214 -20.43 -3.00 11.40
CA LEU A 214 -19.07 -2.47 11.62
C LEU A 214 -19.10 -0.95 11.78
N GLN A 215 -19.93 -0.25 10.99
CA GLN A 215 -20.09 1.20 11.09
C GLN A 215 -20.70 1.59 12.45
N LYS A 216 -21.76 0.90 12.88
CA LYS A 216 -22.39 1.13 14.18
C LYS A 216 -21.38 0.98 15.34
N LEU A 217 -20.49 -0.03 15.27
CA LEU A 217 -19.46 -0.22 16.30
C LEU A 217 -18.48 0.97 16.39
N ILE A 218 -18.23 1.65 15.27
CA ILE A 218 -17.36 2.84 15.23
C ILE A 218 -18.09 4.06 15.81
N ASP A 219 -19.35 4.21 15.47
CA ASP A 219 -20.19 5.37 15.82
C ASP A 219 -20.65 5.33 17.29
N ASP A 220 -20.69 4.14 17.93
CA ASP A 220 -21.00 4.01 19.35
C ASP A 220 -19.83 4.63 20.17
N VAL A 221 -20.10 5.83 20.68
CA VAL A 221 -19.23 6.53 21.63
C VAL A 221 -19.53 5.96 23.01
N ASP A 222 -18.55 5.33 23.67
CA ASP A 222 -18.62 4.92 25.08
C ASP A 222 -18.71 6.13 26.01
#